data_fe99f4d44b037c6b9bc8c84ce0a549a5
#
_entry.id   fe99f4d44b037c6b9bc8c84ce0a549a5
#
_cell.length_a   1.000
_cell.length_b   1.000
_cell.length_c   1.000
_cell.angle_alpha   90.00
_cell.angle_beta   90.00
_cell.angle_gamma   90.00
#
_symmetry.space_group_name_H-M   'P 1'
#
loop_
_entity.id
_entity.type
_entity.pdbx_description
1 polymer ?
#
loop_
_entity_poly.entity_id
_entity_poly.type
_entity_poly.pdbx_seq_one_letter_code
_entity_poly.pdbx_strand_id
1 'polypeptide(L)'
;ARAEGRSPLVMAARNCHRTFVFAAAMLDFDVCWLCPPAKGSYLACKITPALLDSALGAAEKKPDAVYITSPDYLGNVADIAGLAEVCHRHGVLLAVDNAHGAYLRFLPVSRHPIDLGADICCDSAHKTLPVLTGGAYLHISNNAPALFAAEARRALALFGSTSPSYLILESLDAANRELAGDFPARLADMAERTSALRQRLSAYGFAVIGDEP
;
A
#
# COMPACT_ATOMS: atom_id res chain seq x y z
N ALA A 1 9.40 15.98 -12.18
CA ALA A 1 8.39 17.04 -12.31
C ALA A 1 8.96 18.42 -11.93
N ARG A 2 9.24 18.70 -10.66
CA ARG A 2 9.71 20.06 -10.24
C ARG A 2 11.05 20.47 -10.88
N ALA A 3 11.99 19.53 -11.02
CA ALA A 3 13.26 19.79 -11.72
C ALA A 3 13.05 20.10 -13.21
N GLU A 4 11.92 19.73 -13.77
CA GLU A 4 11.49 20.02 -15.14
C GLU A 4 10.60 21.27 -15.24
N GLY A 5 10.43 22.02 -14.12
CA GLY A 5 9.63 23.23 -14.06
C GLY A 5 8.11 23.03 -14.14
N ARG A 6 7.62 21.80 -13.87
CA ARG A 6 6.18 21.49 -13.87
C ARG A 6 5.68 21.07 -12.47
N SER A 7 4.41 21.28 -12.22
CA SER A 7 3.76 20.75 -11.01
C SER A 7 3.70 19.21 -11.07
N PRO A 8 4.07 18.51 -9.99
CA PRO A 8 3.87 17.07 -9.91
C PRO A 8 2.39 16.71 -9.97
N LEU A 9 2.05 15.61 -10.63
CA LEU A 9 0.69 15.08 -10.71
C LEU A 9 0.66 13.64 -10.22
N VAL A 10 -0.20 13.34 -9.26
CA VAL A 10 -0.42 11.97 -8.76
C VAL A 10 -1.84 11.54 -9.06
N MET A 11 -2.00 10.38 -9.71
CA MET A 11 -3.29 9.76 -9.91
C MET A 11 -3.58 8.84 -8.73
N ALA A 12 -4.61 9.12 -7.94
CA ALA A 12 -4.85 8.46 -6.67
C ALA A 12 -6.24 7.83 -6.57
N ALA A 13 -6.30 6.61 -6.01
CA ALA A 13 -7.57 5.99 -5.65
C ALA A 13 -8.25 6.81 -4.54
N ARG A 14 -9.55 7.03 -4.71
CA ARG A 14 -10.34 7.96 -3.87
C ARG A 14 -10.44 7.54 -2.39
N ASN A 15 -10.17 6.28 -2.05
CA ASN A 15 -10.15 5.75 -0.69
C ASN A 15 -8.80 5.93 0.03
N CYS A 16 -7.93 6.78 -0.47
CA CYS A 16 -6.65 7.06 0.15
C CYS A 16 -6.81 7.61 1.58
N HIS A 17 -5.84 7.33 2.44
CA HIS A 17 -5.82 7.89 3.78
C HIS A 17 -5.68 9.41 3.75
N ARG A 18 -6.30 10.12 4.72
CA ARG A 18 -6.26 11.60 4.81
C ARG A 18 -4.85 12.20 4.77
N THR A 19 -3.84 11.46 5.20
CA THR A 19 -2.43 11.91 5.15
C THR A 19 -1.96 12.14 3.73
N PHE A 20 -2.47 11.40 2.74
CA PHE A 20 -2.19 11.66 1.32
C PHE A 20 -2.71 13.04 0.90
N VAL A 21 -3.94 13.39 1.30
CA VAL A 21 -4.53 14.71 1.02
C VAL A 21 -3.73 15.83 1.68
N PHE A 22 -3.30 15.61 2.94
CA PHE A 22 -2.42 16.57 3.63
C PHE A 22 -1.07 16.70 2.93
N ALA A 23 -0.48 15.59 2.46
CA ALA A 23 0.77 15.62 1.71
C ALA A 23 0.61 16.39 0.40
N ALA A 24 -0.51 16.21 -0.33
CA ALA A 24 -0.79 16.97 -1.55
C ALA A 24 -0.82 18.47 -1.27
N ALA A 25 -1.51 18.89 -0.21
CA ALA A 25 -1.59 20.30 0.18
C ALA A 25 -0.24 20.87 0.65
N MET A 26 0.53 20.11 1.45
CA MET A 26 1.82 20.56 1.98
C MET A 26 2.91 20.61 0.92
N LEU A 27 2.91 19.67 -0.01
CA LEU A 27 3.92 19.54 -1.05
C LEU A 27 3.51 20.20 -2.36
N ASP A 28 2.29 20.73 -2.43
CA ASP A 28 1.75 21.45 -3.58
C ASP A 28 1.89 20.62 -4.88
N PHE A 29 1.25 19.45 -4.90
CA PHE A 29 1.13 18.62 -6.10
C PHE A 29 -0.34 18.41 -6.47
N ASP A 30 -0.59 18.29 -7.78
CA ASP A 30 -1.92 18.07 -8.31
C ASP A 30 -2.36 16.61 -8.12
N VAL A 31 -3.67 16.39 -7.94
CA VAL A 31 -4.25 15.06 -7.79
C VAL A 31 -5.31 14.82 -8.85
N CYS A 32 -5.16 13.72 -9.59
CA CYS A 32 -6.19 13.16 -10.45
C CYS A 32 -6.84 11.98 -9.75
N TRP A 33 -8.16 12.03 -9.51
CA TRP A 33 -8.84 11.00 -8.72
C TRP A 33 -9.29 9.82 -9.56
N LEU A 34 -8.90 8.61 -9.16
CA LEU A 34 -9.47 7.36 -9.66
C LEU A 34 -10.75 7.04 -8.88
N CYS A 35 -11.87 7.10 -9.58
CA CYS A 35 -13.17 6.77 -9.03
C CYS A 35 -13.71 5.54 -9.77
N PRO A 36 -13.94 4.40 -9.08
CA PRO A 36 -14.62 3.28 -9.70
C PRO A 36 -16.08 3.63 -10.02
N PRO A 37 -16.73 2.90 -10.94
CA PRO A 37 -18.14 3.08 -11.23
C PRO A 37 -18.98 3.05 -9.95
N ALA A 38 -19.95 3.96 -9.85
CA ALA A 38 -20.69 4.32 -8.63
C ALA A 38 -21.68 3.24 -8.15
N LYS A 39 -21.22 2.02 -7.85
CA LYS A 39 -22.01 0.99 -7.17
C LYS A 39 -21.15 0.36 -6.09
N GLY A 40 -21.46 0.62 -4.83
CA GLY A 40 -20.77 0.01 -3.69
C GLY A 40 -20.56 0.94 -2.51
N SER A 41 -19.89 0.43 -1.50
CA SER A 41 -19.50 1.19 -0.31
C SER A 41 -18.50 2.29 -0.68
N TYR A 42 -18.66 3.47 -0.07
CA TYR A 42 -17.65 4.55 -0.20
C TYR A 42 -16.31 4.18 0.45
N LEU A 43 -16.28 3.14 1.28
CA LEU A 43 -15.06 2.59 1.89
C LEU A 43 -14.28 1.70 0.92
N ALA A 44 -14.96 1.12 -0.08
CA ALA A 44 -14.34 0.30 -1.11
C ALA A 44 -14.04 1.15 -2.34
N CYS A 45 -12.85 0.97 -2.90
CA CYS A 45 -12.43 1.64 -4.13
C CYS A 45 -11.67 0.63 -4.99
N LYS A 46 -12.43 -0.31 -5.61
CA LYS A 46 -11.84 -1.37 -6.44
C LYS A 46 -11.31 -0.78 -7.74
N ILE A 47 -10.01 -0.54 -7.79
CA ILE A 47 -9.30 -0.14 -9.01
C ILE A 47 -8.77 -1.40 -9.67
N THR A 48 -9.28 -1.70 -10.86
CA THR A 48 -8.79 -2.82 -11.69
C THR A 48 -7.70 -2.35 -12.66
N PRO A 49 -6.83 -3.27 -13.14
CA PRO A 49 -5.85 -2.92 -14.19
C PRO A 49 -6.51 -2.29 -15.44
N ALA A 50 -7.65 -2.80 -15.87
CA ALA A 50 -8.36 -2.26 -17.03
C ALA A 50 -8.88 -0.84 -16.81
N LEU A 51 -9.41 -0.54 -15.61
CA LEU A 51 -9.84 0.80 -15.26
C LEU A 51 -8.65 1.78 -15.20
N LEU A 52 -7.54 1.34 -14.61
CA LEU A 52 -6.32 2.15 -14.54
C LEU A 52 -5.75 2.41 -15.93
N ASP A 53 -5.69 1.40 -16.80
CA ASP A 53 -5.21 1.54 -18.18
C ASP A 53 -6.03 2.56 -18.96
N SER A 54 -7.36 2.45 -18.87
CA SER A 54 -8.27 3.42 -19.48
C SER A 54 -8.09 4.84 -18.94
N ALA A 55 -7.91 4.99 -17.62
CA ALA A 55 -7.72 6.29 -16.98
C ALA A 55 -6.38 6.93 -17.37
N LEU A 56 -5.30 6.15 -17.43
CA LEU A 56 -3.99 6.63 -17.86
C LEU A 56 -3.98 7.01 -19.35
N GLY A 57 -4.67 6.21 -20.20
CA GLY A 57 -4.81 6.49 -21.62
C GLY A 57 -5.64 7.74 -21.94
N ALA A 58 -6.62 8.06 -21.07
CA ALA A 58 -7.47 9.24 -21.23
C ALA A 58 -6.92 10.51 -20.53
N ALA A 59 -5.83 10.39 -19.77
CA ALA A 59 -5.30 11.50 -19.00
C ALA A 59 -4.69 12.57 -19.94
N GLU A 60 -5.16 13.82 -19.84
CA GLU A 60 -4.61 14.95 -20.61
C GLU A 60 -3.14 15.23 -20.27
N LYS A 61 -2.78 14.99 -19.00
CA LYS A 61 -1.41 15.10 -18.52
C LYS A 61 -1.00 13.77 -17.91
N LYS A 62 0.13 13.23 -18.34
CA LYS A 62 0.69 12.01 -17.77
C LYS A 62 1.02 12.22 -16.29
N PRO A 63 0.48 11.42 -15.35
CA PRO A 63 0.85 11.50 -13.95
C PRO A 63 2.29 11.00 -13.73
N ASP A 64 2.93 11.51 -12.69
CA ASP A 64 4.25 11.05 -12.25
C ASP A 64 4.16 9.72 -11.52
N ALA A 65 3.07 9.51 -10.80
CA ALA A 65 2.81 8.28 -10.04
C ALA A 65 1.31 7.98 -9.95
N VAL A 66 1.02 6.70 -9.76
CA VAL A 66 -0.28 6.20 -9.30
C VAL A 66 -0.15 5.85 -7.82
N TYR A 67 -1.14 6.23 -7.01
CA TYR A 67 -1.19 5.94 -5.57
C TYR A 67 -2.42 5.09 -5.25
N ILE A 68 -2.19 3.90 -4.66
CA ILE A 68 -3.23 2.92 -4.33
C ILE A 68 -3.11 2.55 -2.85
N THR A 69 -4.25 2.45 -2.15
CA THR A 69 -4.31 1.87 -0.80
C THR A 69 -4.70 0.40 -0.91
N SER A 70 -3.83 -0.50 -0.46
CA SER A 70 -4.06 -1.95 -0.46
C SER A 70 -3.22 -2.62 0.64
N PRO A 71 -3.85 -3.37 1.56
CA PRO A 71 -5.31 -3.60 1.72
C PRO A 71 -6.07 -2.33 2.07
N ASP A 72 -7.33 -2.27 1.65
CA ASP A 72 -8.24 -1.19 2.05
C ASP A 72 -8.80 -1.40 3.48
N TYR A 73 -9.68 -0.50 3.93
CA TYR A 73 -10.29 -0.56 5.27
C TYR A 73 -11.22 -1.77 5.49
N LEU A 74 -11.66 -2.43 4.43
CA LEU A 74 -12.49 -3.64 4.48
C LEU A 74 -11.65 -4.92 4.34
N GLY A 75 -10.34 -4.80 4.17
CA GLY A 75 -9.42 -5.91 3.97
C GLY A 75 -9.29 -6.37 2.51
N ASN A 76 -9.87 -5.66 1.55
CA ASN A 76 -9.71 -6.00 0.15
C ASN A 76 -8.29 -5.71 -0.32
N VAL A 77 -7.69 -6.68 -1.02
CA VAL A 77 -6.36 -6.59 -1.60
C VAL A 77 -6.47 -6.38 -3.11
N ALA A 78 -5.90 -5.28 -3.61
CA ALA A 78 -5.89 -4.97 -5.03
C ALA A 78 -4.99 -5.92 -5.82
N ASP A 79 -5.24 -6.04 -7.12
CA ASP A 79 -4.35 -6.72 -8.07
C ASP A 79 -3.10 -5.85 -8.34
N ILE A 80 -2.18 -5.83 -7.38
CA ILE A 80 -0.97 -5.00 -7.46
C ILE A 80 -0.09 -5.38 -8.64
N ALA A 81 0.00 -6.68 -8.98
CA ALA A 81 0.82 -7.12 -10.11
C ALA A 81 0.28 -6.55 -11.44
N GLY A 82 -1.03 -6.68 -11.68
CA GLY A 82 -1.65 -6.13 -12.87
C GLY A 82 -1.61 -4.59 -12.89
N LEU A 83 -1.75 -3.93 -11.74
CA LEU A 83 -1.64 -2.47 -11.64
C LEU A 83 -0.20 -1.99 -11.92
N ALA A 84 0.81 -2.70 -11.42
CA ALA A 84 2.22 -2.41 -11.67
C ALA A 84 2.57 -2.55 -13.16
N GLU A 85 2.11 -3.64 -13.80
CA GLU A 85 2.28 -3.84 -15.23
C GLU A 85 1.71 -2.68 -16.05
N VAL A 86 0.48 -2.25 -15.73
CA VAL A 86 -0.16 -1.10 -16.38
C VAL A 86 0.64 0.17 -16.16
N CYS A 87 1.01 0.49 -14.92
CA CYS A 87 1.79 1.68 -14.61
C CYS A 87 3.10 1.71 -15.40
N HIS A 88 3.85 0.63 -15.39
CA HIS A 88 5.16 0.55 -16.05
C HIS A 88 5.03 0.63 -17.58
N ARG A 89 3.99 0.02 -18.18
CA ARG A 89 3.71 0.13 -19.60
C ARG A 89 3.43 1.58 -20.03
N HIS A 90 2.78 2.37 -19.17
CA HIS A 90 2.59 3.81 -19.37
C HIS A 90 3.79 4.66 -18.93
N GLY A 91 4.85 4.05 -18.37
CA GLY A 91 6.02 4.74 -17.83
C GLY A 91 5.66 5.65 -16.65
N VAL A 92 4.78 5.18 -15.76
CA VAL A 92 4.32 5.83 -14.53
C VAL A 92 4.73 4.96 -13.34
N LEU A 93 5.03 5.56 -12.21
CA LEU A 93 5.42 4.85 -10.99
C LEU A 93 4.18 4.37 -10.22
N LEU A 94 4.30 3.22 -9.54
CA LEU A 94 3.27 2.73 -8.63
C LEU A 94 3.72 2.88 -7.18
N ALA A 95 3.01 3.71 -6.42
CA ALA A 95 3.14 3.86 -4.98
C ALA A 95 1.96 3.19 -4.27
N VAL A 96 2.24 2.34 -3.28
CA VAL A 96 1.20 1.61 -2.55
C VAL A 96 1.23 1.96 -1.06
N ASP A 97 0.09 2.41 -0.55
CA ASP A 97 -0.17 2.48 0.88
C ASP A 97 -0.57 1.09 1.39
N ASN A 98 0.41 0.36 1.88
CA ASN A 98 0.25 -0.98 2.43
C ASN A 98 0.14 -0.97 3.96
N ALA A 99 -0.41 0.12 4.51
CA ALA A 99 -0.46 0.30 5.96
C ALA A 99 -1.12 -0.86 6.72
N HIS A 100 -2.04 -1.59 6.10
CA HIS A 100 -2.72 -2.74 6.69
C HIS A 100 -2.14 -4.09 6.24
N GLY A 101 -1.10 -4.13 5.42
CA GLY A 101 -0.63 -5.32 4.73
C GLY A 101 0.82 -5.73 5.01
N ALA A 102 1.47 -5.24 6.06
CA ALA A 102 2.85 -5.60 6.35
C ALA A 102 3.06 -7.13 6.47
N TYR A 103 2.05 -7.87 6.94
CA TYR A 103 2.06 -9.34 7.05
C TYR A 103 2.02 -10.06 5.68
N LEU A 104 1.59 -9.40 4.61
CA LEU A 104 1.44 -10.01 3.27
C LEU A 104 2.73 -10.58 2.70
N ARG A 105 3.88 -10.08 3.16
CA ARG A 105 5.20 -10.57 2.81
C ARG A 105 5.42 -12.01 3.30
N PHE A 106 4.82 -12.38 4.41
CA PHE A 106 5.09 -13.61 5.15
C PHE A 106 4.05 -14.70 4.87
N LEU A 107 3.13 -14.47 3.96
CA LEU A 107 2.23 -15.50 3.45
C LEU A 107 3.01 -16.56 2.65
N PRO A 108 2.50 -17.81 2.53
CA PRO A 108 3.16 -18.87 1.73
C PRO A 108 3.51 -18.45 0.30
N VAL A 109 2.66 -17.63 -0.31
CA VAL A 109 2.96 -16.89 -1.53
C VAL A 109 2.86 -15.41 -1.17
N SER A 110 3.96 -14.69 -1.30
CA SER A 110 3.98 -13.26 -0.97
C SER A 110 2.97 -12.48 -1.80
N ARG A 111 2.19 -11.65 -1.11
CA ARG A 111 1.26 -10.68 -1.71
C ARG A 111 1.68 -9.25 -1.38
N HIS A 112 2.91 -9.07 -0.91
CA HIS A 112 3.44 -7.76 -0.58
C HIS A 112 3.67 -6.92 -1.85
N PRO A 113 3.29 -5.64 -1.86
CA PRO A 113 3.35 -4.79 -3.05
C PRO A 113 4.71 -4.76 -3.76
N ILE A 114 5.81 -4.72 -3.02
CA ILE A 114 7.16 -4.71 -3.62
C ILE A 114 7.45 -5.99 -4.39
N ASP A 115 7.02 -7.14 -3.90
CA ASP A 115 7.20 -8.44 -4.59
C ASP A 115 6.32 -8.56 -5.83
N LEU A 116 5.23 -7.78 -5.86
CA LEU A 116 4.28 -7.73 -6.97
C LEU A 116 4.56 -6.58 -7.96
N GLY A 117 5.66 -5.87 -7.79
CA GLY A 117 6.13 -4.89 -8.78
C GLY A 117 5.86 -3.42 -8.44
N ALA A 118 5.33 -3.09 -7.26
CA ALA A 118 5.25 -1.69 -6.83
C ALA A 118 6.66 -1.07 -6.71
N ASP A 119 6.79 0.20 -7.05
CA ASP A 119 8.07 0.92 -6.99
C ASP A 119 8.40 1.36 -5.57
N ILE A 120 7.38 1.75 -4.81
CA ILE A 120 7.51 2.18 -3.42
C ILE A 120 6.26 1.80 -2.65
N CYS A 121 6.44 1.37 -1.40
CA CYS A 121 5.30 1.21 -0.49
C CYS A 121 5.67 1.54 0.95
N CYS A 122 4.66 1.81 1.77
CA CYS A 122 4.83 1.98 3.21
C CYS A 122 3.94 1.01 3.99
N ASP A 123 4.51 0.44 5.04
CA ASP A 123 3.86 -0.46 5.96
C ASP A 123 3.74 0.20 7.33
N SER A 124 2.52 0.27 7.88
CA SER A 124 2.37 0.55 9.31
C SER A 124 2.61 -0.74 10.09
N ALA A 125 3.89 -1.02 10.40
CA ALA A 125 4.28 -2.26 11.06
C ALA A 125 3.49 -2.51 12.36
N HIS A 126 3.21 -1.45 13.12
CA HIS A 126 2.45 -1.50 14.36
C HIS A 126 0.99 -1.94 14.22
N LYS A 127 0.43 -2.01 13.00
CA LYS A 127 -0.96 -2.45 12.82
C LYS A 127 -1.09 -3.96 12.72
N THR A 128 -0.12 -4.63 12.11
CA THR A 128 -0.24 -6.05 11.76
C THR A 128 0.98 -6.90 12.12
N LEU A 129 2.05 -6.28 12.60
CA LEU A 129 3.24 -6.95 13.11
C LEU A 129 3.43 -6.66 14.61
N PRO A 130 4.23 -7.43 15.34
CA PRO A 130 4.47 -7.24 16.78
C PRO A 130 5.38 -6.04 17.06
N VAL A 131 4.93 -4.85 16.68
CA VAL A 131 5.67 -3.59 16.76
C VAL A 131 4.87 -2.57 17.56
N LEU A 132 5.55 -1.76 18.38
CA LEU A 132 4.91 -0.67 19.12
C LEU A 132 4.35 0.39 18.19
N THR A 133 3.25 1.03 18.64
CA THR A 133 2.56 2.09 17.87
C THR A 133 3.54 3.19 17.43
N GLY A 134 3.48 3.51 16.15
CA GLY A 134 4.37 4.47 15.49
C GLY A 134 5.48 3.82 14.66
N GLY A 135 5.74 2.50 14.86
CA GLY A 135 6.70 1.78 14.02
C GLY A 135 6.15 1.54 12.61
N ALA A 136 6.97 1.85 11.62
CA ALA A 136 6.62 1.72 10.21
C ALA A 136 7.86 1.40 9.37
N TYR A 137 7.64 0.84 8.17
CA TYR A 137 8.67 0.63 7.17
C TYR A 137 8.34 1.39 5.89
N LEU A 138 9.36 1.91 5.25
CA LEU A 138 9.32 2.40 3.87
C LEU A 138 10.13 1.43 3.02
N HIS A 139 9.50 0.86 2.00
CA HIS A 139 10.12 -0.07 1.08
C HIS A 139 10.24 0.57 -0.30
N ILE A 140 11.40 0.41 -0.92
CA ILE A 140 11.72 0.90 -2.25
C ILE A 140 12.20 -0.30 -3.06
N SER A 141 11.58 -0.53 -4.21
CA SER A 141 11.96 -1.59 -5.14
C SER A 141 13.36 -1.32 -5.71
N ASN A 142 14.12 -2.38 -5.91
CA ASN A 142 15.41 -2.28 -6.61
C ASN A 142 15.26 -1.82 -8.07
N ASN A 143 14.05 -1.95 -8.64
CA ASN A 143 13.73 -1.51 -9.99
C ASN A 143 13.22 -0.05 -10.03
N ALA A 144 12.95 0.55 -8.88
CA ALA A 144 12.54 1.93 -8.80
C ALA A 144 13.68 2.89 -9.19
N PRO A 145 13.37 4.13 -9.62
CA PRO A 145 14.40 5.12 -9.91
C PRO A 145 15.37 5.28 -8.74
N ALA A 146 16.67 5.28 -9.02
CA ALA A 146 17.73 5.40 -8.01
C ALA A 146 17.58 6.65 -7.10
N LEU A 147 16.90 7.68 -7.59
CA LEU A 147 16.55 8.87 -6.83
C LEU A 147 15.77 8.56 -5.56
N PHE A 148 14.86 7.55 -5.57
CA PHE A 148 14.09 7.21 -4.38
C PHE A 148 14.98 6.70 -3.25
N ALA A 149 15.90 5.79 -3.54
CA ALA A 149 16.85 5.29 -2.53
C ALA A 149 17.80 6.41 -2.05
N ALA A 150 18.25 7.27 -2.96
CA ALA A 150 19.15 8.38 -2.62
C ALA A 150 18.47 9.43 -1.71
N GLU A 151 17.20 9.76 -1.95
CA GLU A 151 16.48 10.82 -1.23
C GLU A 151 15.62 10.31 -0.06
N ALA A 152 15.44 8.98 0.09
CA ALA A 152 14.54 8.40 1.09
C ALA A 152 14.86 8.87 2.52
N ARG A 153 16.14 8.84 2.89
CA ARG A 153 16.59 9.27 4.24
C ARG A 153 16.29 10.75 4.49
N ARG A 154 16.50 11.60 3.48
CA ARG A 154 16.21 13.03 3.57
C ARG A 154 14.71 13.29 3.68
N ALA A 155 13.90 12.60 2.88
CA ALA A 155 12.44 12.70 2.95
C ALA A 155 11.90 12.23 4.31
N LEU A 156 12.40 11.11 4.84
CA LEU A 156 12.02 10.62 6.16
C LEU A 156 12.44 11.60 7.27
N ALA A 157 13.60 12.23 7.18
CA ALA A 157 14.03 13.23 8.15
C ALA A 157 13.17 14.50 8.14
N LEU A 158 12.56 14.84 6.99
CA LEU A 158 11.69 16.01 6.86
C LEU A 158 10.31 15.78 7.52
N PHE A 159 9.76 14.57 7.40
CA PHE A 159 8.40 14.25 7.85
C PHE A 159 8.35 13.33 9.07
N GLY A 160 9.45 12.68 9.39
CA GLY A 160 9.56 11.83 10.57
C GLY A 160 9.98 12.60 11.82
N SER A 161 10.24 11.87 12.87
CA SER A 161 10.69 12.47 14.14
C SER A 161 12.19 12.76 14.10
N THR A 162 12.59 13.93 14.58
CA THR A 162 14.00 14.27 14.86
C THR A 162 14.50 13.63 16.15
N SER A 163 13.59 13.09 16.99
CA SER A 163 13.88 12.43 18.25
C SER A 163 13.23 11.05 18.27
N PRO A 164 13.77 10.06 17.54
CA PRO A 164 13.18 8.74 17.46
C PRO A 164 13.16 8.07 18.84
N SER A 165 12.04 7.40 19.15
CA SER A 165 11.92 6.59 20.36
C SER A 165 12.75 5.32 20.22
N TYR A 166 13.72 5.12 21.13
CA TYR A 166 14.50 3.87 21.17
C TYR A 166 13.63 2.65 21.41
N LEU A 167 12.54 2.76 22.19
CA LEU A 167 11.58 1.66 22.40
C LEU A 167 10.89 1.24 21.10
N ILE A 168 10.53 2.19 20.24
CA ILE A 168 9.93 1.86 18.92
C ILE A 168 10.99 1.21 18.03
N LEU A 169 12.22 1.72 17.99
CA LEU A 169 13.30 1.13 17.21
C LEU A 169 13.64 -0.28 17.69
N GLU A 170 13.71 -0.50 19.00
CA GLU A 170 13.93 -1.81 19.59
C GLU A 170 12.79 -2.79 19.25
N SER A 171 11.53 -2.32 19.28
CA SER A 171 10.39 -3.15 18.90
C SER A 171 10.44 -3.57 17.43
N LEU A 172 10.90 -2.70 16.53
CA LEU A 172 11.11 -3.02 15.12
C LEU A 172 12.22 -4.07 14.95
N ASP A 173 13.33 -3.93 15.68
CA ASP A 173 14.44 -4.88 15.64
C ASP A 173 14.02 -6.25 16.22
N ALA A 174 13.32 -6.26 17.35
CA ALA A 174 12.77 -7.48 17.93
C ALA A 174 11.78 -8.17 16.98
N ALA A 175 10.88 -7.40 16.35
CA ALA A 175 9.96 -7.91 15.35
C ALA A 175 10.69 -8.53 14.17
N ASN A 176 11.76 -7.90 13.65
CA ASN A 176 12.53 -8.47 12.54
C ASN A 176 13.12 -9.84 12.86
N ARG A 177 13.56 -10.07 14.11
CA ARG A 177 14.03 -11.39 14.56
C ARG A 177 12.91 -12.42 14.60
N GLU A 178 11.73 -12.03 15.06
CA GLU A 178 10.54 -12.89 15.09
C GLU A 178 10.03 -13.22 13.69
N LEU A 179 10.02 -12.23 12.78
CA LEU A 179 9.62 -12.40 11.39
C LEU A 179 10.55 -13.35 10.61
N ALA A 180 11.83 -13.39 10.97
CA ALA A 180 12.82 -14.34 10.42
C ALA A 180 12.69 -15.75 11.03
N GLY A 181 11.93 -15.93 12.09
CA GLY A 181 11.72 -17.17 12.81
C GLY A 181 10.44 -17.92 12.40
N ASP A 182 9.58 -18.16 13.37
CA ASP A 182 8.36 -18.97 13.24
C ASP A 182 7.10 -18.15 12.81
N PHE A 183 7.21 -16.85 12.66
CA PHE A 183 6.09 -15.98 12.30
C PHE A 183 5.33 -16.43 11.04
N PRO A 184 5.99 -16.85 9.93
CA PRO A 184 5.27 -17.34 8.75
C PRO A 184 4.38 -18.56 9.05
N ALA A 185 4.85 -19.50 9.88
CA ALA A 185 4.08 -20.68 10.26
C ALA A 185 2.87 -20.31 11.14
N ARG A 186 3.05 -19.41 12.11
CA ARG A 186 1.96 -18.90 12.95
C ARG A 186 0.93 -18.11 12.14
N LEU A 187 1.39 -17.36 11.13
CA LEU A 187 0.51 -16.63 10.23
C LEU A 187 -0.33 -17.58 9.36
N ALA A 188 0.26 -18.67 8.87
CA ALA A 188 -0.46 -19.69 8.11
C ALA A 188 -1.55 -20.37 8.97
N ASP A 189 -1.23 -20.80 10.21
CA ASP A 189 -2.21 -21.35 11.16
C ASP A 189 -3.35 -20.34 11.43
N MET A 190 -3.02 -19.08 11.65
CA MET A 190 -4.03 -18.02 11.85
C MET A 190 -4.94 -17.85 10.63
N ALA A 191 -4.39 -17.91 9.43
CA ALA A 191 -5.16 -17.79 8.18
C ALA A 191 -6.13 -18.98 8.05
N GLU A 192 -5.70 -20.22 8.34
CA GLU A 192 -6.56 -21.40 8.32
C GLU A 192 -7.69 -21.29 9.36
N ARG A 193 -7.38 -20.91 10.58
CA ARG A 193 -8.38 -20.73 11.66
C ARG A 193 -9.39 -19.63 11.31
N THR A 194 -8.94 -18.53 10.70
CA THR A 194 -9.80 -17.44 10.26
C THR A 194 -10.72 -17.93 9.13
N SER A 195 -10.19 -18.67 8.16
CA SER A 195 -10.99 -19.27 7.09
C SER A 195 -12.07 -20.22 7.62
N ALA A 196 -11.71 -21.11 8.56
CA ALA A 196 -12.67 -22.00 9.20
C ALA A 196 -13.77 -21.24 9.97
N LEU A 197 -13.40 -20.15 10.67
CA LEU A 197 -14.39 -19.28 11.35
C LEU A 197 -15.34 -18.63 10.34
N ARG A 198 -14.83 -18.10 9.22
CA ARG A 198 -15.66 -17.50 8.16
C ARG A 198 -16.66 -18.50 7.60
N GLN A 199 -16.21 -19.72 7.28
CA GLN A 199 -17.11 -20.79 6.80
C GLN A 199 -18.22 -21.12 7.80
N ARG A 200 -17.88 -21.19 9.09
CA ARG A 200 -18.87 -21.42 10.14
C ARG A 200 -19.88 -20.29 10.24
N LEU A 201 -19.44 -19.03 10.18
CA LEU A 201 -20.32 -17.86 10.21
C LEU A 201 -21.26 -17.86 9.01
N SER A 202 -20.75 -18.15 7.81
CA SER A 202 -21.57 -18.26 6.60
C SER A 202 -22.60 -19.38 6.71
N ALA A 203 -22.26 -20.51 7.32
CA ALA A 203 -23.18 -21.62 7.56
C ALA A 203 -24.33 -21.25 8.54
N TYR A 204 -24.09 -20.27 9.43
CA TYR A 204 -25.13 -19.69 10.31
C TYR A 204 -25.93 -18.56 9.64
N GLY A 205 -25.70 -18.26 8.36
CA GLY A 205 -26.41 -17.23 7.59
C GLY A 205 -25.85 -15.82 7.73
N PHE A 206 -24.67 -15.63 8.33
CA PHE A 206 -24.00 -14.33 8.35
C PHE A 206 -23.36 -14.03 6.99
N ALA A 207 -23.56 -12.81 6.49
CA ALA A 207 -22.79 -12.30 5.37
C ALA A 207 -21.36 -11.94 5.85
N VAL A 208 -20.36 -12.63 5.33
CA VAL A 208 -18.95 -12.38 5.69
C VAL A 208 -18.32 -11.55 4.60
N ILE A 209 -17.86 -10.33 4.94
CA ILE A 209 -17.19 -9.42 4.00
C ILE A 209 -15.83 -10.01 3.59
N GLY A 210 -15.48 -9.89 2.31
CA GLY A 210 -14.13 -10.16 1.82
C GLY A 210 -13.95 -11.34 0.87
N ASP A 211 -15.02 -12.01 0.46
CA ASP A 211 -14.98 -13.08 -0.55
C ASP A 211 -15.87 -12.74 -1.76
N GLU A 212 -15.94 -11.46 -2.14
CA GLU A 212 -16.53 -11.13 -3.42
C GLU A 212 -15.52 -11.43 -4.54
N PRO A 213 -15.96 -12.19 -5.57
CA PRO A 213 -15.12 -12.58 -6.71
C PRO A 213 -14.64 -11.38 -7.53
#